data_5bef30d4d0e56ac939ba32d08be5aac9
#
_entry.id   5bef30d4d0e56ac939ba32d08be5aac9
#
_cell.length_a   1.000
_cell.length_b   1.000
_cell.length_c   1.000
_cell.angle_alpha   90.00
_cell.angle_beta   90.00
_cell.angle_gamma   90.00
#
_symmetry.space_group_name_H-M   'P 1'
#
loop_
_entity.id
_entity.type
_entity.pdbx_description
1 polymer ?
#
loop_
_entity_poly.entity_id
_entity_poly.type
_entity_poly.pdbx_seq_one_letter_code
_entity_poly.pdbx_strand_id
1 'polypeptide(L)'
;MKKKNPITWVPTTYFAMGLPFVMLSLVFPIIFKGLGIPDDQNAFWTSLLILPWSLKPIISVIMELYGTKKQYIVITELVSAALFGCIVFSLPLPNFFTVCLALLGVIALSGSTHDIAGDGMYMEQLDTATQSVYSGWQGAFYNLAKVLANGGLIFLAGWLVKAKDMSVIASWQLILSICAAILGLVGLYHLYALPKDTKPQQAGDFNVKMKELWGIFVAFFRKKYIFYYLFFIFLYRFAEGLAMKIAPLFLIAKTDKGGLGLTEQEYGLVYGTAGVIAFIVGSISAGYFVSRVGLRKALFTLACAFNIPFVVYLLFAYFLPSHLPTIALGIVGEYFGYGFGFVGLTLFMMQQIAPGKYQMAHYAFANSLMNLGVMVPGMISGFLSKYLGYQHFFLLVMICTIPALLITWKVPFTYDSKQHKIDEKAL
;
A
#
# COMPACT_ATOMS: atom_id res chain seq x y z
N MET A 1 -20.06 24.25 -18.75
CA MET A 1 -18.58 24.13 -18.79
C MET A 1 -18.23 22.83 -19.51
N LYS A 2 -17.25 22.83 -20.43
CA LYS A 2 -16.79 21.57 -21.07
C LYS A 2 -16.20 20.65 -20.00
N LYS A 3 -16.72 19.41 -19.89
CA LYS A 3 -16.11 18.38 -19.04
C LYS A 3 -14.66 18.17 -19.46
N LYS A 4 -13.73 18.16 -18.49
CA LYS A 4 -12.33 17.82 -18.75
C LYS A 4 -12.23 16.37 -19.20
N ASN A 5 -11.38 16.09 -20.21
CA ASN A 5 -11.17 14.72 -20.67
C ASN A 5 -10.48 13.91 -19.54
N PRO A 6 -11.04 12.78 -19.09
CA PRO A 6 -10.50 11.99 -18.00
C PRO A 6 -9.04 11.55 -18.20
N ILE A 7 -8.62 11.29 -19.45
CA ILE A 7 -7.25 10.88 -19.77
C ILE A 7 -6.20 11.93 -19.35
N THR A 8 -6.60 13.21 -19.24
CA THR A 8 -5.68 14.29 -18.89
C THR A 8 -5.40 14.38 -17.39
N TRP A 9 -6.21 13.77 -16.54
CA TRP A 9 -6.05 13.91 -15.09
C TRP A 9 -6.10 12.58 -14.32
N VAL A 10 -6.89 11.59 -14.75
CA VAL A 10 -6.96 10.31 -14.04
C VAL A 10 -5.59 9.62 -13.91
N PRO A 11 -4.82 9.42 -15.00
CA PRO A 11 -3.52 8.77 -14.92
C PRO A 11 -2.56 9.48 -13.97
N THR A 12 -2.44 10.80 -14.09
CA THR A 12 -1.50 11.59 -13.30
C THR A 12 -1.90 11.69 -11.83
N THR A 13 -3.21 11.76 -11.51
CA THR A 13 -3.71 11.73 -10.13
C THR A 13 -3.36 10.42 -9.43
N TYR A 14 -3.57 9.27 -10.09
CA TYR A 14 -3.25 7.97 -9.49
C TYR A 14 -1.74 7.67 -9.44
N PHE A 15 -0.98 8.21 -10.37
CA PHE A 15 0.48 8.19 -10.27
C PHE A 15 0.97 9.00 -9.05
N ALA A 16 0.46 10.24 -8.88
CA ALA A 16 0.78 11.10 -7.73
C ALA A 16 0.29 10.51 -6.39
N MET A 17 -0.79 9.73 -6.40
CA MET A 17 -1.29 8.97 -5.25
C MET A 17 -0.30 7.86 -4.84
N GLY A 18 0.21 7.10 -5.82
CA GLY A 18 1.10 5.97 -5.58
C GLY A 18 2.50 6.37 -5.12
N LEU A 19 3.06 7.45 -5.67
CA LEU A 19 4.46 7.80 -5.46
C LEU A 19 4.81 8.07 -3.98
N PRO A 20 4.13 8.95 -3.22
CA PRO A 20 4.43 9.17 -1.82
C PRO A 20 4.24 7.90 -0.98
N PHE A 21 3.17 7.15 -1.21
CA PHE A 21 2.90 5.91 -0.48
C PHE A 21 4.05 4.89 -0.62
N VAL A 22 4.53 4.69 -1.84
CA VAL A 22 5.63 3.74 -2.12
C VAL A 22 6.95 4.25 -1.57
N MET A 23 7.21 5.56 -1.67
CA MET A 23 8.39 6.17 -1.04
C MET A 23 8.40 5.88 0.47
N LEU A 24 7.31 6.14 1.18
CA LEU A 24 7.22 5.92 2.62
C LEU A 24 7.32 4.44 3.02
N SER A 25 6.61 3.57 2.31
CA SER A 25 6.44 2.18 2.71
C SER A 25 7.58 1.26 2.30
N LEU A 26 8.26 1.54 1.17
CA LEU A 26 9.26 0.66 0.57
C LEU A 26 10.63 1.32 0.39
N VAL A 27 10.70 2.59 -0.04
CA VAL A 27 11.98 3.22 -0.37
C VAL A 27 12.69 3.75 0.87
N PHE A 28 12.00 4.47 1.76
CA PHE A 28 12.61 4.98 2.99
C PHE A 28 13.15 3.89 3.92
N PRO A 29 12.53 2.69 4.07
CA PRO A 29 13.18 1.58 4.76
C PRO A 29 14.57 1.24 4.21
N ILE A 30 14.77 1.31 2.89
CA ILE A 30 16.07 1.05 2.25
C ILE A 30 17.05 2.20 2.54
N ILE A 31 16.60 3.45 2.41
CA ILE A 31 17.40 4.64 2.75
C ILE A 31 17.90 4.55 4.19
N PHE A 32 17.01 4.32 5.14
CA PHE A 32 17.34 4.24 6.55
C PHE A 32 18.29 3.08 6.88
N LYS A 33 18.08 1.92 6.24
CA LYS A 33 18.98 0.77 6.36
C LYS A 33 20.38 1.13 5.83
N GLY A 34 20.46 1.74 4.65
CA GLY A 34 21.72 2.18 4.03
C GLY A 34 22.48 3.24 4.85
N LEU A 35 21.74 4.06 5.61
CA LEU A 35 22.29 5.07 6.52
C LEU A 35 22.51 4.57 7.95
N GLY A 36 22.37 3.26 8.21
CA GLY A 36 22.75 2.61 9.46
C GLY A 36 21.69 2.60 10.55
N ILE A 37 20.43 2.93 10.24
CA ILE A 37 19.33 2.83 11.22
C ILE A 37 19.03 1.35 11.51
N PRO A 38 18.94 0.96 12.79
CA PRO A 38 18.61 -0.41 13.20
C PRO A 38 17.26 -0.87 12.66
N ASP A 39 17.15 -2.17 12.30
CA ASP A 39 15.96 -2.74 11.67
C ASP A 39 14.71 -2.64 12.56
N ASP A 40 14.86 -2.74 13.86
CA ASP A 40 13.77 -2.59 14.84
C ASP A 40 13.15 -1.17 14.79
N GLN A 41 13.98 -0.14 14.82
CA GLN A 41 13.53 1.25 14.71
C GLN A 41 12.97 1.55 13.33
N ASN A 42 13.68 1.09 12.29
CA ASN A 42 13.26 1.27 10.89
C ASN A 42 11.88 0.66 10.65
N ALA A 43 11.68 -0.61 10.99
CA ALA A 43 10.41 -1.30 10.79
C ALA A 43 9.27 -0.68 11.62
N PHE A 44 9.53 -0.31 12.88
CA PHE A 44 8.53 0.31 13.75
C PHE A 44 8.02 1.63 13.15
N TRP A 45 8.93 2.58 12.92
CA TRP A 45 8.55 3.93 12.50
C TRP A 45 7.97 3.96 11.09
N THR A 46 8.56 3.22 10.13
CA THR A 46 8.05 3.17 8.76
C THR A 46 6.72 2.44 8.64
N SER A 47 6.41 1.54 9.57
CA SER A 47 5.07 0.95 9.66
C SER A 47 4.06 1.93 10.23
N LEU A 48 4.43 2.70 11.25
CA LEU A 48 3.57 3.72 11.86
C LEU A 48 3.17 4.81 10.85
N LEU A 49 4.02 5.11 9.86
CA LEU A 49 3.70 6.06 8.78
C LEU A 49 2.49 5.63 7.91
N ILE A 50 2.04 4.38 8.00
CA ILE A 50 0.82 3.91 7.31
C ILE A 50 -0.46 4.31 8.07
N LEU A 51 -0.36 4.74 9.32
CA LEU A 51 -1.51 5.08 10.16
C LEU A 51 -2.51 6.05 9.52
N PRO A 52 -2.12 7.13 8.81
CA PRO A 52 -3.08 8.03 8.18
C PRO A 52 -4.02 7.35 7.18
N TRP A 53 -3.55 6.31 6.47
CA TRP A 53 -4.42 5.52 5.59
C TRP A 53 -5.44 4.66 6.33
N SER A 54 -5.15 4.29 7.57
CA SER A 54 -6.13 3.62 8.45
C SER A 54 -7.12 4.62 9.08
N LEU A 55 -6.78 5.91 9.11
CA LEU A 55 -7.63 6.99 9.62
C LEU A 55 -8.46 7.69 8.53
N LYS A 56 -8.45 7.21 7.29
CA LYS A 56 -9.22 7.77 6.17
C LYS A 56 -10.69 8.09 6.52
N PRO A 57 -11.45 7.24 7.25
CA PRO A 57 -12.83 7.57 7.63
C PRO A 57 -12.96 8.88 8.42
N ILE A 58 -12.01 9.16 9.30
CA ILE A 58 -12.00 10.39 10.12
C ILE A 58 -11.56 11.59 9.25
N ILE A 59 -10.49 11.42 8.47
CA ILE A 59 -9.97 12.46 7.59
C ILE A 59 -11.02 12.90 6.58
N SER A 60 -11.77 11.95 5.99
CA SER A 60 -12.81 12.24 4.99
C SER A 60 -13.91 13.15 5.51
N VAL A 61 -14.31 13.00 6.79
CA VAL A 61 -15.31 13.90 7.40
C VAL A 61 -14.80 15.32 7.49
N ILE A 62 -13.54 15.50 7.92
CA ILE A 62 -12.95 16.83 7.99
C ILE A 62 -12.88 17.47 6.60
N MET A 63 -12.52 16.67 5.60
CA MET A 63 -12.43 17.12 4.20
C MET A 63 -13.79 17.50 3.60
N GLU A 64 -14.87 16.85 4.04
CA GLU A 64 -16.22 17.19 3.60
C GLU A 64 -16.72 18.53 4.18
N LEU A 65 -16.16 18.97 5.30
CA LEU A 65 -16.53 20.23 5.94
C LEU A 65 -15.81 21.43 5.30
N TYR A 66 -14.59 21.24 4.78
CA TYR A 66 -13.72 22.33 4.36
C TYR A 66 -13.11 22.05 2.99
N GLY A 67 -13.05 23.05 2.15
CA GLY A 67 -12.34 23.01 0.87
C GLY A 67 -13.01 22.18 -0.24
N THR A 68 -12.32 22.04 -1.35
CA THR A 68 -12.74 21.27 -2.54
C THR A 68 -11.76 20.13 -2.82
N LYS A 69 -12.23 19.09 -3.52
CA LYS A 69 -11.39 17.95 -3.89
C LYS A 69 -10.17 18.38 -4.70
N LYS A 70 -10.36 19.32 -5.63
CA LYS A 70 -9.27 19.91 -6.42
C LYS A 70 -8.24 20.60 -5.54
N GLN A 71 -8.67 21.40 -4.56
CA GLN A 71 -7.75 22.08 -3.63
C GLN A 71 -6.94 21.06 -2.83
N TYR A 72 -7.59 20.01 -2.31
CA TYR A 72 -6.89 18.96 -1.57
C TYR A 72 -5.85 18.25 -2.43
N ILE A 73 -6.18 17.82 -3.66
CA ILE A 73 -5.24 17.16 -4.56
C ILE A 73 -4.01 18.03 -4.79
N VAL A 74 -4.23 19.28 -5.23
CA VAL A 74 -3.11 20.18 -5.58
C VAL A 74 -2.26 20.54 -4.35
N ILE A 75 -2.90 20.89 -3.23
CA ILE A 75 -2.17 21.26 -2.01
C ILE A 75 -1.33 20.08 -1.50
N THR A 76 -1.89 18.88 -1.47
CA THR A 76 -1.19 17.69 -0.97
C THR A 76 0.00 17.30 -1.86
N GLU A 77 -0.11 17.45 -3.18
CA GLU A 77 1.00 17.23 -4.10
C GLU A 77 2.13 18.25 -3.90
N LEU A 78 1.79 19.55 -3.82
CA LEU A 78 2.78 20.60 -3.63
C LEU A 78 3.42 20.53 -2.23
N VAL A 79 2.65 20.24 -1.19
CA VAL A 79 3.16 20.03 0.17
C VAL A 79 4.11 18.83 0.20
N SER A 80 3.72 17.71 -0.41
CA SER A 80 4.59 16.52 -0.47
C SER A 80 5.87 16.81 -1.25
N ALA A 81 5.80 17.55 -2.36
CA ALA A 81 6.96 17.99 -3.13
C ALA A 81 7.92 18.83 -2.28
N ALA A 82 7.38 19.85 -1.60
CA ALA A 82 8.18 20.72 -0.73
C ALA A 82 8.84 19.94 0.42
N LEU A 83 8.10 19.02 1.04
CA LEU A 83 8.61 18.20 2.14
C LEU A 83 9.68 17.19 1.69
N PHE A 84 9.55 16.57 0.52
CA PHE A 84 10.65 15.78 -0.05
C PHE A 84 11.89 16.65 -0.29
N GLY A 85 11.71 17.87 -0.77
CA GLY A 85 12.79 18.86 -0.86
C GLY A 85 13.44 19.18 0.50
N CYS A 86 12.66 19.36 1.57
CA CYS A 86 13.18 19.55 2.93
C CYS A 86 13.98 18.32 3.41
N ILE A 87 13.53 17.10 3.09
CA ILE A 87 14.24 15.87 3.46
C ILE A 87 15.61 15.81 2.77
N VAL A 88 15.75 16.28 1.53
CA VAL A 88 17.06 16.37 0.84
C VAL A 88 18.09 17.08 1.70
N PHE A 89 17.71 18.20 2.32
CA PHE A 89 18.61 18.98 3.18
C PHE A 89 18.77 18.39 4.58
N SER A 90 17.86 17.52 5.01
CA SER A 90 17.94 16.91 6.33
C SER A 90 18.83 15.66 6.40
N LEU A 91 19.07 14.96 5.29
CA LEU A 91 19.85 13.71 5.26
C LEU A 91 21.29 13.84 5.81
N PRO A 92 22.03 14.97 5.61
CA PRO A 92 23.37 15.14 6.18
C PRO A 92 23.40 15.48 7.68
N LEU A 93 22.23 15.76 8.30
CA LEU A 93 22.18 16.19 9.69
C LEU A 93 22.44 15.03 10.66
N PRO A 94 23.05 15.27 11.82
CA PRO A 94 23.27 14.23 12.83
C PRO A 94 21.97 13.56 13.32
N ASN A 95 20.87 14.31 13.38
CA ASN A 95 19.53 13.87 13.79
C ASN A 95 18.58 13.62 12.61
N PHE A 96 19.13 13.29 11.43
CA PHE A 96 18.36 13.14 10.18
C PHE A 96 17.16 12.20 10.34
N PHE A 97 17.30 11.11 11.08
CA PHE A 97 16.24 10.13 11.22
C PHE A 97 14.97 10.72 11.83
N THR A 98 15.10 11.44 12.94
CA THR A 98 13.95 12.08 13.62
C THR A 98 13.33 13.18 12.73
N VAL A 99 14.17 13.99 12.07
CA VAL A 99 13.69 15.04 11.16
C VAL A 99 12.98 14.43 9.97
N CYS A 100 13.57 13.41 9.34
CA CYS A 100 12.92 12.70 8.23
C CYS A 100 11.57 12.10 8.66
N LEU A 101 11.49 11.43 9.82
CA LEU A 101 10.23 10.85 10.31
C LEU A 101 9.14 11.89 10.52
N ALA A 102 9.49 13.06 11.08
CA ALA A 102 8.53 14.15 11.25
C ALA A 102 7.98 14.65 9.90
N LEU A 103 8.87 14.88 8.93
CA LEU A 103 8.50 15.31 7.58
C LEU A 103 7.68 14.22 6.84
N LEU A 104 8.09 12.95 6.95
CA LEU A 104 7.37 11.80 6.38
C LEU A 104 5.99 11.61 7.01
N GLY A 105 5.82 11.91 8.30
CA GLY A 105 4.51 11.91 8.96
C GLY A 105 3.54 12.90 8.32
N VAL A 106 4.00 14.10 7.97
CA VAL A 106 3.19 15.09 7.25
C VAL A 106 2.93 14.64 5.80
N ILE A 107 3.92 14.04 5.12
CA ILE A 107 3.72 13.46 3.78
C ILE A 107 2.71 12.31 3.84
N ALA A 108 2.72 11.48 4.89
CA ALA A 108 1.77 10.38 5.07
C ALA A 108 0.33 10.90 5.21
N LEU A 109 0.12 11.94 6.03
CA LEU A 109 -1.18 12.61 6.16
C LEU A 109 -1.61 13.24 4.84
N SER A 110 -0.70 13.91 4.16
CA SER A 110 -0.88 14.51 2.83
C SER A 110 -1.30 13.44 1.80
N GLY A 111 -0.57 12.32 1.72
CA GLY A 111 -0.86 11.22 0.82
C GLY A 111 -2.23 10.57 1.07
N SER A 112 -2.56 10.32 2.35
CA SER A 112 -3.88 9.79 2.72
C SER A 112 -5.03 10.74 2.34
N THR A 113 -4.82 12.05 2.52
CA THR A 113 -5.78 13.10 2.13
C THR A 113 -5.91 13.18 0.60
N HIS A 114 -4.79 13.08 -0.13
CA HIS A 114 -4.77 13.01 -1.60
C HIS A 114 -5.59 11.83 -2.12
N ASP A 115 -5.42 10.64 -1.53
CA ASP A 115 -6.17 9.44 -1.90
C ASP A 115 -7.69 9.66 -1.79
N ILE A 116 -8.14 10.21 -0.66
CA ILE A 116 -9.57 10.49 -0.44
C ILE A 116 -10.10 11.47 -1.48
N ALA A 117 -9.35 12.55 -1.73
CA ALA A 117 -9.74 13.58 -2.68
C ALA A 117 -9.74 13.07 -4.13
N GLY A 118 -8.72 12.29 -4.51
CA GLY A 118 -8.58 11.69 -5.84
C GLY A 118 -9.71 10.72 -6.15
N ASP A 119 -9.97 9.77 -5.24
CA ASP A 119 -11.08 8.82 -5.37
C ASP A 119 -12.43 9.54 -5.39
N GLY A 120 -12.61 10.53 -4.52
CA GLY A 120 -13.82 11.35 -4.47
C GLY A 120 -14.07 12.13 -5.76
N MET A 121 -13.03 12.74 -6.35
CA MET A 121 -13.12 13.45 -7.63
C MET A 121 -13.44 12.49 -8.78
N TYR A 122 -12.79 11.32 -8.80
CA TYR A 122 -13.04 10.29 -9.80
C TYR A 122 -14.51 9.85 -9.81
N MET A 123 -15.07 9.57 -8.64
CA MET A 123 -16.48 9.15 -8.51
C MET A 123 -17.47 10.25 -8.84
N GLU A 124 -17.16 11.52 -8.54
CA GLU A 124 -18.06 12.65 -8.79
C GLU A 124 -18.07 13.10 -10.26
N GLN A 125 -16.90 13.11 -10.91
CA GLN A 125 -16.74 13.67 -12.24
C GLN A 125 -17.04 12.69 -13.38
N LEU A 126 -17.01 11.38 -13.10
CA LEU A 126 -17.18 10.33 -14.09
C LEU A 126 -18.49 9.56 -13.85
N ASP A 127 -19.22 9.29 -14.92
CA ASP A 127 -20.34 8.34 -14.88
C ASP A 127 -19.82 6.90 -14.79
N THR A 128 -20.70 5.97 -14.42
CA THR A 128 -20.37 4.56 -14.17
C THR A 128 -19.68 3.89 -15.36
N ALA A 129 -20.08 4.22 -16.59
CA ALA A 129 -19.48 3.66 -17.80
C ALA A 129 -18.05 4.15 -17.98
N THR A 130 -17.83 5.45 -17.83
CA THR A 130 -16.50 6.08 -17.90
C THR A 130 -15.60 5.61 -16.75
N GLN A 131 -16.13 5.47 -15.53
CA GLN A 131 -15.39 4.89 -14.40
C GLN A 131 -14.87 3.50 -14.74
N SER A 132 -15.69 2.64 -15.34
CA SER A 132 -15.28 1.28 -15.71
C SER A 132 -14.13 1.29 -16.73
N VAL A 133 -14.17 2.19 -17.72
CA VAL A 133 -13.09 2.34 -18.72
C VAL A 133 -11.78 2.81 -18.06
N TYR A 134 -11.86 3.79 -17.16
CA TYR A 134 -10.67 4.39 -16.57
C TYR A 134 -10.15 3.66 -15.31
N SER A 135 -10.86 2.65 -14.79
CA SER A 135 -10.39 1.85 -13.66
C SER A 135 -9.07 1.13 -13.94
N GLY A 136 -8.87 0.67 -15.16
CA GLY A 136 -7.59 0.10 -15.61
C GLY A 136 -6.45 1.13 -15.58
N TRP A 137 -6.72 2.39 -15.94
CA TRP A 137 -5.75 3.48 -15.89
C TRP A 137 -5.36 3.84 -14.46
N GLN A 138 -6.31 3.81 -13.52
CA GLN A 138 -6.02 3.98 -12.09
C GLN A 138 -4.96 2.98 -11.62
N GLY A 139 -5.25 1.69 -11.80
CA GLY A 139 -4.35 0.62 -11.39
C GLY A 139 -3.00 0.67 -12.10
N ALA A 140 -3.01 0.93 -13.42
CA ALA A 140 -1.78 1.00 -14.22
C ALA A 140 -0.85 2.12 -13.74
N PHE A 141 -1.36 3.33 -13.54
CA PHE A 141 -0.52 4.47 -13.15
C PHE A 141 -0.11 4.44 -11.67
N TYR A 142 -0.96 3.91 -10.79
CA TYR A 142 -0.57 3.63 -9.42
C TYR A 142 0.59 2.61 -9.35
N ASN A 143 0.53 1.53 -10.14
CA ASN A 143 1.60 0.54 -10.21
C ASN A 143 2.83 1.06 -10.97
N LEU A 144 2.67 1.96 -11.95
CA LEU A 144 3.78 2.64 -12.59
C LEU A 144 4.60 3.45 -11.56
N ALA A 145 3.93 4.14 -10.62
CA ALA A 145 4.61 4.82 -9.51
C ALA A 145 5.41 3.84 -8.64
N LYS A 146 4.88 2.62 -8.41
CA LYS A 146 5.62 1.56 -7.70
C LYS A 146 6.87 1.11 -8.44
N VAL A 147 6.75 0.83 -9.73
CA VAL A 147 7.90 0.41 -10.56
C VAL A 147 8.94 1.53 -10.60
N LEU A 148 8.50 2.79 -10.76
CA LEU A 148 9.42 3.92 -10.75
C LEU A 148 10.14 4.05 -9.41
N ALA A 149 9.40 4.10 -8.30
CA ALA A 149 9.99 4.39 -7.00
C ALA A 149 10.79 3.21 -6.44
N ASN A 150 10.16 2.04 -6.32
CA ASN A 150 10.78 0.87 -5.70
C ASN A 150 11.73 0.10 -6.64
N GLY A 151 11.51 0.22 -7.95
CA GLY A 151 12.40 -0.35 -8.97
C GLY A 151 13.42 0.66 -9.48
N GLY A 152 12.96 1.61 -10.29
CA GLY A 152 13.82 2.52 -11.04
C GLY A 152 14.67 3.45 -10.18
N LEU A 153 14.08 4.08 -9.15
CA LEU A 153 14.80 5.04 -8.33
C LEU A 153 15.80 4.36 -7.37
N ILE A 154 15.48 3.22 -6.80
CA ILE A 154 16.43 2.45 -5.97
C ILE A 154 17.57 1.92 -6.84
N PHE A 155 17.24 1.38 -8.03
CA PHE A 155 18.27 0.97 -8.99
C PHE A 155 19.20 2.14 -9.35
N LEU A 156 18.63 3.32 -9.64
CA LEU A 156 19.40 4.52 -9.97
C LEU A 156 20.31 4.95 -8.80
N ALA A 157 19.80 4.89 -7.56
CA ALA A 157 20.60 5.19 -6.37
C ALA A 157 21.84 4.29 -6.28
N GLY A 158 21.65 2.97 -6.41
CA GLY A 158 22.74 2.00 -6.39
C GLY A 158 23.73 2.19 -7.57
N TRP A 159 23.21 2.51 -8.76
CA TRP A 159 24.05 2.79 -9.92
C TRP A 159 24.90 4.07 -9.74
N LEU A 160 24.34 5.13 -9.17
CA LEU A 160 25.06 6.38 -8.89
C LEU A 160 26.22 6.15 -7.92
N VAL A 161 26.01 5.36 -6.88
CA VAL A 161 27.07 5.00 -5.93
C VAL A 161 28.16 4.17 -6.61
N LYS A 162 27.78 3.13 -7.37
CA LYS A 162 28.73 2.15 -7.94
C LYS A 162 29.47 2.68 -9.19
N ALA A 163 28.75 3.34 -10.11
CA ALA A 163 29.28 3.74 -11.42
C ALA A 163 29.75 5.20 -11.48
N LYS A 164 29.29 6.05 -10.56
CA LYS A 164 29.63 7.48 -10.52
C LYS A 164 30.37 7.88 -9.25
N ASP A 165 30.69 6.90 -8.39
CA ASP A 165 31.44 7.09 -7.14
C ASP A 165 30.81 8.15 -6.20
N MET A 166 29.48 8.29 -6.29
CA MET A 166 28.73 9.21 -5.42
C MET A 166 28.62 8.63 -4.02
N SER A 167 28.65 9.51 -3.01
CA SER A 167 28.33 9.08 -1.65
C SER A 167 26.87 8.61 -1.56
N VAL A 168 26.59 7.69 -0.64
CA VAL A 168 25.23 7.18 -0.40
C VAL A 168 24.25 8.32 -0.13
N ILE A 169 24.63 9.29 0.70
CA ILE A 169 23.82 10.47 1.03
C ILE A 169 23.53 11.28 -0.24
N ALA A 170 24.54 11.59 -1.05
CA ALA A 170 24.36 12.40 -2.25
C ALA A 170 23.49 11.70 -3.29
N SER A 171 23.61 10.37 -3.43
CA SER A 171 22.74 9.61 -4.34
C SER A 171 21.27 9.71 -3.91
N TRP A 172 20.97 9.51 -2.63
CA TRP A 172 19.61 9.64 -2.11
C TRP A 172 19.08 11.07 -2.14
N GLN A 173 19.93 12.07 -1.94
CA GLN A 173 19.55 13.49 -2.13
C GLN A 173 19.08 13.74 -3.57
N LEU A 174 19.79 13.21 -4.57
CA LEU A 174 19.38 13.34 -5.98
C LEU A 174 18.04 12.64 -6.23
N ILE A 175 17.87 11.40 -5.74
CA ILE A 175 16.63 10.64 -5.90
C ILE A 175 15.42 11.38 -5.29
N LEU A 176 15.58 11.90 -4.08
CA LEU A 176 14.51 12.66 -3.41
C LEU A 176 14.22 13.98 -4.12
N SER A 177 15.23 14.63 -4.69
CA SER A 177 15.06 15.84 -5.53
C SER A 177 14.26 15.53 -6.80
N ILE A 178 14.50 14.36 -7.43
CA ILE A 178 13.71 13.89 -8.56
C ILE A 178 12.23 13.66 -8.15
N CYS A 179 11.99 13.02 -7.00
CA CYS A 179 10.63 12.82 -6.48
C CYS A 179 9.93 14.15 -6.20
N ALA A 180 10.63 15.09 -5.57
CA ALA A 180 10.12 16.44 -5.29
C ALA A 180 9.75 17.15 -6.60
N ALA A 181 10.63 17.11 -7.62
CA ALA A 181 10.39 17.71 -8.92
C ALA A 181 9.18 17.08 -9.63
N ILE A 182 9.07 15.75 -9.63
CA ILE A 182 7.94 15.05 -10.25
C ILE A 182 6.63 15.48 -9.60
N LEU A 183 6.51 15.43 -8.28
CA LEU A 183 5.29 15.81 -7.56
C LEU A 183 4.99 17.30 -7.72
N GLY A 184 6.00 18.16 -7.69
CA GLY A 184 5.84 19.59 -7.92
C GLY A 184 5.31 19.91 -9.33
N LEU A 185 5.87 19.27 -10.36
CA LEU A 185 5.40 19.43 -11.74
C LEU A 185 3.99 18.88 -11.94
N VAL A 186 3.66 17.72 -11.34
CA VAL A 186 2.30 17.17 -11.39
C VAL A 186 1.31 18.07 -10.66
N GLY A 187 1.66 18.60 -9.48
CA GLY A 187 0.83 19.55 -8.72
C GLY A 187 0.56 20.83 -9.50
N LEU A 188 1.59 21.41 -10.15
CA LEU A 188 1.42 22.57 -11.04
C LEU A 188 0.56 22.25 -12.26
N TYR A 189 0.75 21.08 -12.87
CA TYR A 189 -0.09 20.59 -13.97
C TYR A 189 -1.55 20.46 -13.53
N HIS A 190 -1.81 19.94 -12.35
CA HIS A 190 -3.14 19.71 -11.79
C HIS A 190 -3.90 21.01 -11.46
N LEU A 191 -3.22 22.13 -11.29
CA LEU A 191 -3.88 23.45 -11.22
C LEU A 191 -4.77 23.69 -12.46
N TYR A 192 -4.33 23.20 -13.63
CA TYR A 192 -5.02 23.40 -14.91
C TYR A 192 -5.77 22.15 -15.38
N ALA A 193 -5.23 20.95 -15.17
CA ALA A 193 -5.76 19.72 -15.73
C ALA A 193 -6.98 19.19 -14.99
N LEU A 194 -7.04 19.34 -13.65
CA LEU A 194 -8.16 18.84 -12.86
C LEU A 194 -9.49 19.55 -13.19
N PRO A 195 -10.62 18.82 -13.16
CA PRO A 195 -11.93 19.41 -13.24
C PRO A 195 -12.16 20.46 -12.15
N LYS A 196 -12.98 21.46 -12.42
CA LYS A 196 -13.43 22.39 -11.38
C LYS A 196 -14.56 21.74 -10.60
N ASP A 197 -14.49 21.75 -9.29
CA ASP A 197 -15.60 21.39 -8.44
C ASP A 197 -16.75 22.36 -8.66
N THR A 198 -17.94 21.84 -8.87
CA THR A 198 -19.10 22.66 -9.23
C THR A 198 -19.71 23.40 -8.04
N LYS A 199 -19.36 23.03 -6.83
CA LYS A 199 -19.74 23.75 -5.58
C LYS A 199 -18.67 23.56 -4.52
N PRO A 200 -18.31 24.62 -3.74
CA PRO A 200 -17.78 24.39 -2.41
C PRO A 200 -18.83 23.54 -1.68
N GLN A 201 -18.44 22.41 -1.13
CA GLN A 201 -19.36 21.67 -0.27
C GLN A 201 -19.83 22.65 0.81
N GLN A 202 -21.14 22.91 0.87
CA GLN A 202 -21.70 23.72 1.95
C GLN A 202 -21.23 23.08 3.25
N ALA A 203 -20.59 23.86 4.10
CA ALA A 203 -20.21 23.44 5.43
C ALA A 203 -21.48 22.94 6.13
N GLY A 204 -21.74 21.61 6.04
CA GLY A 204 -22.83 20.99 6.77
C GLY A 204 -22.53 21.10 8.27
N ASP A 205 -23.55 21.18 9.10
CA ASP A 205 -23.37 21.21 10.55
C ASP A 205 -22.51 20.00 10.96
N PHE A 206 -21.38 20.27 11.61
CA PHE A 206 -20.44 19.26 12.10
C PHE A 206 -21.15 18.18 12.94
N ASN A 207 -22.09 18.59 13.78
CA ASN A 207 -22.84 17.68 14.66
C ASN A 207 -23.75 16.73 13.87
N VAL A 208 -24.37 17.19 12.78
CA VAL A 208 -25.20 16.36 11.91
C VAL A 208 -24.36 15.32 11.19
N LYS A 209 -23.21 15.72 10.62
CA LYS A 209 -22.30 14.81 9.95
C LYS A 209 -21.66 13.81 10.89
N MET A 210 -21.31 14.22 12.12
CA MET A 210 -20.79 13.32 13.14
C MET A 210 -21.83 12.30 13.59
N LYS A 211 -23.11 12.68 13.72
CA LYS A 211 -24.20 11.77 14.01
C LYS A 211 -24.46 10.76 12.88
N GLU A 212 -24.35 11.21 11.64
CA GLU A 212 -24.45 10.35 10.46
C GLU A 212 -23.29 9.33 10.41
N LEU A 213 -22.05 9.76 10.66
CA LEU A 213 -20.90 8.87 10.77
C LEU A 213 -21.06 7.84 11.88
N TRP A 214 -21.55 8.26 13.04
CA TRP A 214 -21.83 7.33 14.13
C TRP A 214 -22.87 6.29 13.72
N GLY A 215 -23.92 6.72 13.00
CA GLY A 215 -24.92 5.81 12.42
C GLY A 215 -24.31 4.78 11.45
N ILE A 216 -23.41 5.21 10.57
CA ILE A 216 -22.69 4.35 9.63
C ILE A 216 -21.80 3.34 10.38
N PHE A 217 -21.07 3.83 11.39
CA PHE A 217 -20.20 2.99 12.23
C PHE A 217 -21.03 1.92 12.99
N VAL A 218 -22.13 2.29 13.61
CA VAL A 218 -23.02 1.36 14.30
C VAL A 218 -23.61 0.34 13.33
N ALA A 219 -24.04 0.77 12.12
CA ALA A 219 -24.56 -0.12 11.10
C ALA A 219 -23.52 -1.14 10.64
N PHE A 220 -22.24 -0.75 10.57
CA PHE A 220 -21.14 -1.66 10.23
C PHE A 220 -21.00 -2.78 11.25
N PHE A 221 -20.95 -2.44 12.55
CA PHE A 221 -20.76 -3.43 13.61
C PHE A 221 -22.00 -4.29 13.89
N ARG A 222 -23.18 -3.91 13.37
CA ARG A 222 -24.40 -4.73 13.42
C ARG A 222 -24.51 -5.78 12.33
N LYS A 223 -23.61 -5.79 11.34
CA LYS A 223 -23.63 -6.80 10.27
C LYS A 223 -23.40 -8.21 10.82
N LYS A 224 -24.11 -9.19 10.24
CA LYS A 224 -23.94 -10.60 10.55
C LYS A 224 -22.48 -11.03 10.27
N TYR A 225 -21.91 -11.76 11.18
CA TYR A 225 -20.50 -12.24 11.13
C TYR A 225 -19.41 -11.15 11.09
N ILE A 226 -19.72 -9.87 11.35
CA ILE A 226 -18.74 -8.78 11.19
C ILE A 226 -17.47 -9.04 11.99
N PHE A 227 -17.55 -9.47 13.25
CA PHE A 227 -16.38 -9.75 14.08
C PHE A 227 -15.52 -10.88 13.48
N TYR A 228 -16.16 -11.91 12.90
CA TYR A 228 -15.42 -12.94 12.18
C TYR A 228 -14.69 -12.36 10.97
N TYR A 229 -15.34 -11.49 10.21
CA TYR A 229 -14.75 -10.83 9.04
C TYR A 229 -13.61 -9.90 9.43
N LEU A 230 -13.72 -9.18 10.56
CA LEU A 230 -12.63 -8.35 11.06
C LEU A 230 -11.39 -9.19 11.43
N PHE A 231 -11.58 -10.29 12.15
CA PHE A 231 -10.49 -11.23 12.44
C PHE A 231 -9.91 -11.86 11.19
N PHE A 232 -10.76 -12.22 10.22
CA PHE A 232 -10.34 -12.76 8.94
C PHE A 232 -9.46 -11.78 8.17
N ILE A 233 -9.87 -10.51 8.03
CA ILE A 233 -9.09 -9.47 7.33
C ILE A 233 -7.74 -9.28 8.02
N PHE A 234 -7.75 -9.16 9.35
CA PHE A 234 -6.55 -8.90 10.14
C PHE A 234 -5.55 -10.07 10.04
N LEU A 235 -6.02 -11.31 10.24
CA LEU A 235 -5.18 -12.49 10.18
C LEU A 235 -4.72 -12.83 8.77
N TYR A 236 -5.54 -12.55 7.74
CA TYR A 236 -5.17 -12.79 6.33
C TYR A 236 -3.87 -12.09 5.97
N ARG A 237 -3.66 -10.87 6.47
CA ARG A 237 -2.50 -10.03 6.18
C ARG A 237 -1.44 -10.00 7.28
N PHE A 238 -1.65 -10.69 8.38
CA PHE A 238 -0.75 -10.61 9.54
C PHE A 238 0.67 -11.09 9.21
N ALA A 239 0.81 -12.24 8.58
CA ALA A 239 2.09 -12.80 8.16
C ALA A 239 2.78 -11.90 7.12
N GLU A 240 2.02 -11.32 6.19
CA GLU A 240 2.50 -10.33 5.23
C GLU A 240 3.07 -9.09 5.95
N GLY A 241 2.35 -8.56 6.95
CA GLY A 241 2.80 -7.39 7.70
C GLY A 241 4.15 -7.61 8.38
N LEU A 242 4.39 -8.81 8.92
CA LEU A 242 5.70 -9.21 9.43
C LEU A 242 6.74 -9.26 8.29
N ALA A 243 6.44 -10.00 7.23
CA ALA A 243 7.37 -10.28 6.14
C ALA A 243 7.75 -9.02 5.36
N MET A 244 6.79 -8.17 4.96
CA MET A 244 7.01 -7.00 4.10
C MET A 244 8.00 -5.99 4.66
N LYS A 245 8.15 -5.90 5.98
CA LYS A 245 9.11 -4.96 6.59
C LYS A 245 10.51 -5.55 6.69
N ILE A 246 10.63 -6.83 6.90
CA ILE A 246 11.92 -7.47 7.12
C ILE A 246 12.51 -8.07 5.84
N ALA A 247 11.69 -8.57 4.91
CA ALA A 247 12.20 -9.15 3.67
C ALA A 247 13.08 -8.18 2.86
N PRO A 248 12.72 -6.91 2.60
CA PRO A 248 13.61 -5.96 1.95
C PRO A 248 14.93 -5.76 2.71
N LEU A 249 14.86 -5.65 4.03
CA LEU A 249 16.04 -5.44 4.87
C LEU A 249 16.96 -6.66 4.91
N PHE A 250 16.38 -7.86 4.92
CA PHE A 250 17.09 -9.13 4.82
C PHE A 250 17.81 -9.30 3.47
N LEU A 251 17.14 -8.94 2.36
CA LEU A 251 17.71 -9.06 1.02
C LEU A 251 18.99 -8.21 0.86
N ILE A 252 19.04 -7.01 1.44
CA ILE A 252 20.18 -6.09 1.35
C ILE A 252 21.17 -6.21 2.54
N ALA A 253 20.78 -6.90 3.62
CA ALA A 253 21.67 -7.09 4.77
C ALA A 253 22.90 -7.91 4.36
N LYS A 254 24.07 -7.54 4.89
CA LYS A 254 25.33 -8.22 4.63
C LYS A 254 25.26 -9.71 5.00
N THR A 255 25.98 -10.55 4.29
CA THR A 255 26.01 -12.01 4.50
C THR A 255 26.60 -12.40 5.85
N ASP A 256 27.56 -11.63 6.37
CA ASP A 256 28.11 -11.81 7.73
C ASP A 256 27.07 -11.55 8.85
N LYS A 257 25.98 -10.85 8.53
CA LYS A 257 24.82 -10.62 9.40
C LYS A 257 23.63 -11.54 9.08
N GLY A 258 23.84 -12.58 8.28
CA GLY A 258 22.82 -13.55 7.89
C GLY A 258 21.84 -13.08 6.82
N GLY A 259 22.14 -11.98 6.11
CA GLY A 259 21.36 -11.48 4.97
C GLY A 259 21.88 -12.02 3.62
N LEU A 260 21.23 -11.65 2.53
CA LEU A 260 21.63 -12.08 1.17
C LEU A 260 22.69 -11.18 0.52
N GLY A 261 22.93 -9.98 1.03
CA GLY A 261 23.96 -9.07 0.55
C GLY A 261 23.69 -8.48 -0.83
N LEU A 262 22.41 -8.41 -1.26
CA LEU A 262 22.08 -7.77 -2.53
C LEU A 262 22.46 -6.29 -2.49
N THR A 263 23.03 -5.82 -3.60
CA THR A 263 23.22 -4.40 -3.83
C THR A 263 21.85 -3.72 -4.03
N GLU A 264 21.78 -2.41 -3.80
CA GLU A 264 20.54 -1.65 -4.06
C GLU A 264 20.10 -1.78 -5.53
N GLN A 265 21.05 -1.87 -6.44
CA GLN A 265 20.80 -2.09 -7.87
C GLN A 265 20.12 -3.45 -8.13
N GLU A 266 20.66 -4.53 -7.57
CA GLU A 266 20.07 -5.87 -7.70
C GLU A 266 18.71 -5.96 -7.04
N TYR A 267 18.57 -5.37 -5.84
CA TYR A 267 17.30 -5.25 -5.14
C TYR A 267 16.24 -4.51 -5.97
N GLY A 268 16.58 -3.33 -6.52
CA GLY A 268 15.68 -2.53 -7.35
C GLY A 268 15.22 -3.27 -8.60
N LEU A 269 16.11 -4.05 -9.23
CA LEU A 269 15.76 -4.86 -10.40
C LEU A 269 14.86 -6.04 -10.04
N VAL A 270 15.24 -6.83 -9.03
CA VAL A 270 14.56 -8.08 -8.68
C VAL A 270 13.28 -7.83 -7.89
N TYR A 271 13.40 -7.16 -6.75
CA TYR A 271 12.28 -6.93 -5.84
C TYR A 271 11.37 -5.79 -6.32
N GLY A 272 11.97 -4.68 -6.74
CA GLY A 272 11.25 -3.47 -7.15
C GLY A 272 10.63 -3.57 -8.54
N THR A 273 11.26 -4.22 -9.49
CA THR A 273 10.77 -4.28 -10.89
C THR A 273 10.14 -5.63 -11.21
N ALA A 274 10.91 -6.70 -11.18
CA ALA A 274 10.43 -8.03 -11.57
C ALA A 274 9.32 -8.51 -10.63
N GLY A 275 9.46 -8.28 -9.31
CA GLY A 275 8.43 -8.59 -8.32
C GLY A 275 7.12 -7.84 -8.61
N VAL A 276 7.16 -6.52 -8.84
CA VAL A 276 5.94 -5.73 -9.10
C VAL A 276 5.24 -6.18 -10.39
N ILE A 277 5.99 -6.51 -11.44
CA ILE A 277 5.42 -7.07 -12.68
C ILE A 277 4.74 -8.42 -12.37
N ALA A 278 5.39 -9.30 -11.61
CA ALA A 278 4.81 -10.58 -11.21
C ALA A 278 3.53 -10.41 -10.39
N PHE A 279 3.48 -9.43 -9.48
CA PHE A 279 2.27 -9.07 -8.74
C PHE A 279 1.11 -8.69 -9.66
N ILE A 280 1.37 -7.86 -10.68
CA ILE A 280 0.34 -7.44 -11.64
C ILE A 280 -0.19 -8.65 -12.41
N VAL A 281 0.70 -9.52 -12.91
CA VAL A 281 0.31 -10.75 -13.63
C VAL A 281 -0.48 -11.68 -12.72
N GLY A 282 -0.06 -11.85 -11.47
CA GLY A 282 -0.78 -12.62 -10.46
C GLY A 282 -2.19 -12.08 -10.20
N SER A 283 -2.32 -10.77 -10.03
CA SER A 283 -3.61 -10.10 -9.79
C SER A 283 -4.58 -10.26 -10.97
N ILE A 284 -4.11 -10.09 -12.20
CA ILE A 284 -4.92 -10.30 -13.41
C ILE A 284 -5.37 -11.76 -13.50
N SER A 285 -4.45 -12.70 -13.28
CA SER A 285 -4.74 -14.14 -13.29
C SER A 285 -5.78 -14.53 -12.25
N ALA A 286 -5.72 -13.93 -11.06
CA ALA A 286 -6.71 -14.14 -10.00
C ALA A 286 -8.11 -13.66 -10.41
N GLY A 287 -8.20 -12.49 -11.06
CA GLY A 287 -9.48 -11.98 -11.56
C GLY A 287 -10.15 -12.98 -12.51
N TYR A 288 -9.41 -13.54 -13.48
CA TYR A 288 -9.91 -14.58 -14.38
C TYR A 288 -10.26 -15.87 -13.63
N PHE A 289 -9.45 -16.28 -12.66
CA PHE A 289 -9.72 -17.47 -11.86
C PHE A 289 -11.03 -17.33 -11.08
N VAL A 290 -11.19 -16.21 -10.35
CA VAL A 290 -12.40 -15.95 -9.56
C VAL A 290 -13.65 -15.82 -10.44
N SER A 291 -13.54 -15.19 -11.62
CA SER A 291 -14.68 -15.05 -12.54
C SER A 291 -15.23 -16.41 -13.02
N ARG A 292 -14.35 -17.41 -13.17
CA ARG A 292 -14.74 -18.76 -13.60
C ARG A 292 -15.26 -19.64 -12.47
N VAL A 293 -14.57 -19.61 -11.32
CA VAL A 293 -14.81 -20.55 -10.19
C VAL A 293 -15.82 -19.97 -9.18
N GLY A 294 -15.88 -18.65 -9.06
CA GLY A 294 -16.63 -17.93 -8.02
C GLY A 294 -15.80 -17.75 -6.74
N LEU A 295 -15.99 -16.59 -6.07
CA LEU A 295 -15.17 -16.20 -4.91
C LEU A 295 -15.21 -17.24 -3.78
N ARG A 296 -16.39 -17.77 -3.44
CA ARG A 296 -16.56 -18.73 -2.34
C ARG A 296 -15.68 -19.97 -2.48
N LYS A 297 -15.55 -20.50 -3.72
CA LYS A 297 -14.71 -21.67 -4.01
C LYS A 297 -13.23 -21.29 -4.17
N ALA A 298 -12.97 -20.10 -4.69
CA ALA A 298 -11.61 -19.63 -4.97
C ALA A 298 -10.87 -19.14 -3.71
N LEU A 299 -11.57 -18.63 -2.69
CA LEU A 299 -10.98 -17.84 -1.60
C LEU A 299 -9.88 -18.59 -0.84
N PHE A 300 -10.07 -19.88 -0.56
CA PHE A 300 -9.05 -20.67 0.14
C PHE A 300 -7.79 -20.86 -0.72
N THR A 301 -7.94 -21.14 -2.01
CA THR A 301 -6.80 -21.23 -2.95
C THR A 301 -6.06 -19.89 -3.04
N LEU A 302 -6.81 -18.78 -3.08
CA LEU A 302 -6.22 -17.44 -3.08
C LEU A 302 -5.45 -17.15 -1.78
N ALA A 303 -5.97 -17.56 -0.62
CA ALA A 303 -5.29 -17.44 0.65
C ALA A 303 -4.01 -18.29 0.72
N CYS A 304 -4.03 -19.51 0.18
CA CYS A 304 -2.84 -20.36 0.06
C CYS A 304 -1.79 -19.70 -0.84
N ALA A 305 -2.19 -19.19 -2.01
CA ALA A 305 -1.29 -18.50 -2.92
C ALA A 305 -0.70 -17.21 -2.32
N PHE A 306 -1.43 -16.54 -1.42
CA PHE A 306 -0.98 -15.35 -0.72
C PHE A 306 0.05 -15.66 0.38
N ASN A 307 -0.18 -16.69 1.17
CA ASN A 307 0.56 -16.95 2.40
C ASN A 307 1.71 -17.96 2.25
N ILE A 308 1.52 -19.03 1.46
CA ILE A 308 2.52 -20.10 1.35
C ILE A 308 3.84 -19.61 0.72
N PRO A 309 3.84 -18.71 -0.28
CA PRO A 309 5.10 -18.24 -0.90
C PRO A 309 6.06 -17.54 0.04
N PHE A 310 5.66 -17.09 1.24
CA PHE A 310 6.61 -16.60 2.25
C PHE A 310 7.65 -17.64 2.66
N VAL A 311 7.43 -18.91 2.36
CA VAL A 311 8.45 -19.98 2.50
C VAL A 311 9.73 -19.66 1.73
N VAL A 312 9.67 -18.88 0.68
CA VAL A 312 10.83 -18.45 -0.11
C VAL A 312 11.85 -17.71 0.78
N TYR A 313 11.37 -16.78 1.61
CA TYR A 313 12.25 -16.05 2.54
C TYR A 313 12.84 -16.96 3.62
N LEU A 314 12.07 -17.95 4.09
CA LEU A 314 12.57 -18.96 5.02
C LEU A 314 13.70 -19.78 4.37
N LEU A 315 13.48 -20.27 3.15
CA LEU A 315 14.50 -21.00 2.39
C LEU A 315 15.75 -20.13 2.13
N PHE A 316 15.55 -18.88 1.77
CA PHE A 316 16.67 -17.95 1.57
C PHE A 316 17.47 -17.70 2.85
N ALA A 317 16.80 -17.59 4.00
CA ALA A 317 17.48 -17.39 5.27
C ALA A 317 18.28 -18.63 5.74
N TYR A 318 17.85 -19.84 5.33
CA TYR A 318 18.58 -21.08 5.65
C TYR A 318 19.70 -21.36 4.67
N PHE A 319 19.48 -21.20 3.38
CA PHE A 319 20.44 -21.61 2.33
C PHE A 319 21.35 -20.49 1.85
N LEU A 320 21.02 -19.22 2.15
CA LEU A 320 21.78 -18.02 1.74
C LEU A 320 22.26 -18.06 0.29
N PRO A 321 21.38 -18.25 -0.72
CA PRO A 321 21.79 -18.34 -2.11
C PRO A 321 22.49 -17.05 -2.55
N SER A 322 23.61 -17.17 -3.26
CA SER A 322 24.35 -16.05 -3.83
C SER A 322 24.04 -15.83 -5.33
N HIS A 323 23.37 -16.79 -5.97
CA HIS A 323 23.08 -16.73 -7.40
C HIS A 323 21.83 -15.88 -7.65
N LEU A 324 22.01 -14.69 -8.23
CA LEU A 324 20.94 -13.71 -8.44
C LEU A 324 19.70 -14.25 -9.18
N PRO A 325 19.81 -15.06 -10.26
CA PRO A 325 18.66 -15.68 -10.90
C PRO A 325 17.83 -16.58 -9.98
N THR A 326 18.45 -17.29 -9.05
CA THR A 326 17.71 -18.12 -8.05
C THR A 326 16.92 -17.24 -7.10
N ILE A 327 17.53 -16.15 -6.63
CA ILE A 327 16.85 -15.17 -5.78
C ILE A 327 15.70 -14.53 -6.55
N ALA A 328 15.94 -14.13 -7.81
CA ALA A 328 14.93 -13.52 -8.67
C ALA A 328 13.72 -14.44 -8.89
N LEU A 329 13.95 -15.73 -9.17
CA LEU A 329 12.88 -16.70 -9.38
C LEU A 329 12.01 -16.87 -8.13
N GLY A 330 12.63 -16.93 -6.94
CA GLY A 330 11.93 -17.01 -5.68
C GLY A 330 11.06 -15.77 -5.43
N ILE A 331 11.62 -14.58 -5.61
CA ILE A 331 10.90 -13.29 -5.43
C ILE A 331 9.75 -13.15 -6.44
N VAL A 332 9.97 -13.49 -7.71
CA VAL A 332 8.93 -13.47 -8.75
C VAL A 332 7.77 -14.42 -8.40
N GLY A 333 8.09 -15.62 -7.90
CA GLY A 333 7.08 -16.59 -7.47
C GLY A 333 6.29 -16.09 -6.25
N GLU A 334 6.95 -15.51 -5.26
CA GLU A 334 6.32 -14.93 -4.09
C GLU A 334 5.40 -13.76 -4.46
N TYR A 335 5.87 -12.81 -5.26
CA TYR A 335 5.08 -11.65 -5.69
C TYR A 335 3.90 -12.02 -6.59
N PHE A 336 4.05 -13.05 -7.44
CA PHE A 336 2.93 -13.60 -8.20
C PHE A 336 1.85 -14.13 -7.25
N GLY A 337 2.23 -14.94 -6.26
CA GLY A 337 1.33 -15.45 -5.23
C GLY A 337 0.67 -14.34 -4.41
N TYR A 338 1.46 -13.33 -4.04
CA TYR A 338 0.98 -12.13 -3.35
C TYR A 338 -0.10 -11.42 -4.17
N GLY A 339 0.17 -11.10 -5.45
CA GLY A 339 -0.81 -10.46 -6.33
C GLY A 339 -2.05 -11.32 -6.55
N PHE A 340 -1.87 -12.62 -6.75
CA PHE A 340 -2.97 -13.57 -6.94
C PHE A 340 -3.87 -13.63 -5.71
N GLY A 341 -3.33 -13.76 -4.52
CA GLY A 341 -4.09 -13.90 -3.29
C GLY A 341 -4.71 -12.60 -2.79
N PHE A 342 -4.08 -11.43 -3.05
CA PHE A 342 -4.58 -10.12 -2.64
C PHE A 342 -5.97 -9.81 -3.22
N VAL A 343 -6.23 -10.24 -4.45
CA VAL A 343 -7.54 -10.09 -5.11
C VAL A 343 -8.65 -10.78 -4.32
N GLY A 344 -8.37 -11.93 -3.69
CA GLY A 344 -9.33 -12.66 -2.87
C GLY A 344 -9.84 -11.85 -1.68
N LEU A 345 -8.94 -11.22 -0.96
CA LEU A 345 -9.28 -10.35 0.18
C LEU A 345 -10.09 -9.12 -0.26
N THR A 346 -9.65 -8.45 -1.32
CA THR A 346 -10.32 -7.27 -1.87
C THR A 346 -11.76 -7.60 -2.32
N LEU A 347 -11.93 -8.68 -3.08
CA LEU A 347 -13.25 -9.13 -3.51
C LEU A 347 -14.13 -9.58 -2.34
N PHE A 348 -13.53 -10.21 -1.32
CA PHE A 348 -14.28 -10.58 -0.11
C PHE A 348 -14.83 -9.34 0.61
N MET A 349 -14.01 -8.32 0.81
CA MET A 349 -14.44 -7.07 1.42
C MET A 349 -15.55 -6.40 0.60
N MET A 350 -15.43 -6.37 -0.73
CA MET A 350 -16.43 -5.80 -1.63
C MET A 350 -17.76 -6.57 -1.63
N GLN A 351 -17.71 -7.90 -1.56
CA GLN A 351 -18.89 -8.75 -1.75
C GLN A 351 -19.55 -9.20 -0.44
N GLN A 352 -18.83 -9.27 0.68
CA GLN A 352 -19.36 -9.76 1.94
C GLN A 352 -19.50 -8.69 3.01
N ILE A 353 -18.66 -7.63 2.96
CA ILE A 353 -18.65 -6.58 3.99
C ILE A 353 -19.30 -5.30 3.49
N ALA A 354 -18.98 -4.88 2.26
CA ALA A 354 -19.50 -3.64 1.70
C ALA A 354 -21.02 -3.62 1.46
N PRO A 355 -21.71 -4.71 1.03
CA PRO A 355 -23.11 -4.62 0.62
C PRO A 355 -24.03 -4.00 1.67
N GLY A 356 -25.03 -3.20 1.22
CA GLY A 356 -26.02 -2.50 2.05
C GLY A 356 -26.05 -1.01 1.79
N LYS A 357 -26.83 -0.27 2.60
CA LYS A 357 -27.08 1.17 2.43
C LYS A 357 -25.81 2.03 2.39
N TYR A 358 -24.76 1.64 3.12
CA TYR A 358 -23.52 2.41 3.29
C TYR A 358 -22.32 1.67 2.67
N GLN A 359 -22.48 1.14 1.47
CA GLN A 359 -21.53 0.25 0.81
C GLN A 359 -20.10 0.79 0.78
N MET A 360 -19.92 2.04 0.34
CA MET A 360 -18.60 2.67 0.23
C MET A 360 -17.93 2.87 1.60
N ALA A 361 -18.69 3.35 2.58
CA ALA A 361 -18.17 3.57 3.92
C ALA A 361 -17.79 2.24 4.59
N HIS A 362 -18.61 1.20 4.47
CA HIS A 362 -18.29 -0.12 5.01
C HIS A 362 -17.08 -0.75 4.35
N TYR A 363 -16.91 -0.56 3.04
CA TYR A 363 -15.68 -0.96 2.35
C TYR A 363 -14.45 -0.18 2.87
N ALA A 364 -14.59 1.14 3.07
CA ALA A 364 -13.51 1.97 3.60
C ALA A 364 -13.10 1.54 5.02
N PHE A 365 -14.06 1.19 5.90
CA PHE A 365 -13.75 0.62 7.22
C PHE A 365 -12.99 -0.70 7.13
N ALA A 366 -13.42 -1.61 6.26
CA ALA A 366 -12.74 -2.89 6.05
C ALA A 366 -11.31 -2.67 5.52
N ASN A 367 -11.14 -1.75 4.57
CA ASN A 367 -9.84 -1.37 4.01
C ASN A 367 -8.91 -0.74 5.07
N SER A 368 -9.45 0.11 5.95
CA SER A 368 -8.69 0.67 7.08
C SER A 368 -8.18 -0.42 8.02
N LEU A 369 -9.02 -1.40 8.34
CA LEU A 369 -8.62 -2.56 9.14
C LEU A 369 -7.57 -3.43 8.41
N MET A 370 -7.71 -3.59 7.10
CA MET A 370 -6.73 -4.28 6.26
C MET A 370 -5.34 -3.62 6.37
N ASN A 371 -5.27 -2.29 6.41
CA ASN A 371 -4.03 -1.56 6.62
C ASN A 371 -3.47 -1.76 8.05
N LEU A 372 -4.33 -1.79 9.08
CA LEU A 372 -3.92 -2.14 10.44
C LEU A 372 -3.36 -3.55 10.53
N GLY A 373 -3.91 -4.50 9.76
CA GLY A 373 -3.43 -5.88 9.65
C GLY A 373 -2.00 -6.00 9.11
N VAL A 374 -1.49 -4.99 8.44
CA VAL A 374 -0.07 -4.89 7.99
C VAL A 374 0.73 -4.01 8.94
N MET A 375 0.18 -2.88 9.35
CA MET A 375 0.87 -1.90 10.18
C MET A 375 1.29 -2.48 11.53
N VAL A 376 0.35 -3.11 12.25
CA VAL A 376 0.61 -3.64 13.61
C VAL A 376 1.69 -4.71 13.62
N PRO A 377 1.61 -5.80 12.83
CA PRO A 377 2.70 -6.76 12.78
C PRO A 377 3.99 -6.16 12.22
N GLY A 378 3.91 -5.22 11.28
CA GLY A 378 5.06 -4.49 10.76
C GLY A 378 5.83 -3.73 11.85
N MET A 379 5.13 -3.08 12.79
CA MET A 379 5.77 -2.36 13.90
C MET A 379 6.59 -3.27 14.81
N ILE A 380 6.14 -4.48 15.06
CA ILE A 380 6.82 -5.44 15.95
C ILE A 380 7.84 -6.31 15.19
N SER A 381 7.79 -6.36 13.87
CA SER A 381 8.60 -7.26 13.05
C SER A 381 10.11 -7.03 13.22
N GLY A 382 10.55 -5.77 13.34
CA GLY A 382 11.95 -5.44 13.54
C GLY A 382 12.49 -5.93 14.88
N PHE A 383 11.71 -5.78 15.96
CA PHE A 383 12.07 -6.30 17.28
C PHE A 383 12.16 -7.82 17.26
N LEU A 384 11.18 -8.49 16.65
CA LEU A 384 11.15 -9.94 16.53
C LEU A 384 12.35 -10.45 15.70
N SER A 385 12.62 -9.80 14.55
CA SER A 385 13.75 -10.17 13.70
C SER A 385 15.09 -9.96 14.38
N LYS A 386 15.27 -8.89 15.15
CA LYS A 386 16.48 -8.62 15.93
C LYS A 386 16.72 -9.68 17.00
N TYR A 387 15.66 -10.13 17.68
CA TYR A 387 15.75 -11.09 18.76
C TYR A 387 15.93 -12.53 18.27
N LEU A 388 15.22 -12.91 17.20
CA LEU A 388 15.19 -14.26 16.66
C LEU A 388 16.26 -14.54 15.61
N GLY A 389 16.81 -13.49 14.96
CA GLY A 389 17.57 -13.61 13.72
C GLY A 389 16.65 -13.95 12.53
N TYR A 390 17.16 -13.79 11.31
CA TYR A 390 16.34 -13.94 10.09
C TYR A 390 15.72 -15.34 9.94
N GLN A 391 16.47 -16.40 10.25
CA GLN A 391 16.01 -17.79 10.10
C GLN A 391 14.76 -18.07 10.94
N HIS A 392 14.84 -17.85 12.25
CA HIS A 392 13.70 -18.09 13.15
C HIS A 392 12.58 -17.06 12.96
N PHE A 393 12.91 -15.84 12.53
CA PHE A 393 11.92 -14.84 12.19
C PHE A 393 11.05 -15.29 10.99
N PHE A 394 11.64 -15.75 9.90
CA PHE A 394 10.86 -16.24 8.77
C PHE A 394 10.16 -17.57 9.07
N LEU A 395 10.68 -18.39 9.98
CA LEU A 395 9.94 -19.53 10.51
C LEU A 395 8.69 -19.06 11.27
N LEU A 396 8.80 -18.04 12.12
CA LEU A 396 7.66 -17.42 12.80
C LEU A 396 6.63 -16.87 11.79
N VAL A 397 7.08 -16.20 10.72
CA VAL A 397 6.19 -15.73 9.63
C VAL A 397 5.39 -16.90 9.08
N MET A 398 6.04 -18.04 8.79
CA MET A 398 5.34 -19.24 8.29
C MET A 398 4.34 -19.80 9.32
N ILE A 399 4.66 -19.83 10.60
CA ILE A 399 3.73 -20.23 11.65
C ILE A 399 2.51 -19.29 11.68
N CYS A 400 2.72 -17.98 11.52
CA CYS A 400 1.66 -16.98 11.48
C CYS A 400 0.74 -17.09 10.25
N THR A 401 1.12 -17.82 9.20
CA THR A 401 0.22 -18.11 8.07
C THR A 401 -0.86 -19.13 8.43
N ILE A 402 -0.63 -20.01 9.41
CA ILE A 402 -1.56 -21.07 9.79
C ILE A 402 -2.91 -20.51 10.28
N PRO A 403 -2.97 -19.53 11.21
CA PRO A 403 -4.23 -18.89 11.59
C PRO A 403 -4.98 -18.27 10.41
N ALA A 404 -4.25 -17.64 9.48
CA ALA A 404 -4.84 -17.05 8.28
C ALA A 404 -5.54 -18.10 7.41
N LEU A 405 -4.90 -19.25 7.18
CA LEU A 405 -5.47 -20.35 6.41
C LEU A 405 -6.67 -20.98 7.13
N LEU A 406 -6.57 -21.21 8.43
CA LEU A 406 -7.65 -21.81 9.23
C LEU A 406 -8.90 -20.93 9.27
N ILE A 407 -8.74 -19.61 9.46
CA ILE A 407 -9.88 -18.70 9.49
C ILE A 407 -10.49 -18.56 8.09
N THR A 408 -9.69 -18.60 7.03
CA THR A 408 -10.16 -18.55 5.65
C THR A 408 -10.98 -19.79 5.29
N TRP A 409 -10.53 -20.96 5.70
CA TRP A 409 -11.23 -22.21 5.41
C TRP A 409 -12.67 -22.25 5.97
N LYS A 410 -12.91 -21.63 7.12
CA LYS A 410 -14.20 -21.62 7.80
C LYS A 410 -14.97 -20.31 7.62
N VAL A 411 -14.50 -19.37 6.75
CA VAL A 411 -15.14 -18.07 6.62
C VAL A 411 -16.58 -18.22 6.10
N PRO A 412 -17.58 -17.66 6.80
CA PRO A 412 -18.96 -17.71 6.34
C PRO A 412 -19.17 -16.76 5.16
N PHE A 413 -20.08 -17.11 4.27
CA PHE A 413 -20.52 -16.27 3.16
C PHE A 413 -21.99 -15.95 3.34
N THR A 414 -22.35 -14.66 3.29
CA THR A 414 -23.72 -14.16 3.34
C THR A 414 -24.30 -13.94 1.95
N TYR A 415 -23.42 -13.76 0.96
CA TYR A 415 -23.78 -13.54 -0.44
C TYR A 415 -22.99 -14.51 -1.33
N ASP A 416 -23.66 -15.14 -2.27
CA ASP A 416 -23.04 -15.94 -3.33
C ASP A 416 -23.41 -15.37 -4.70
N SER A 417 -22.43 -14.88 -5.44
CA SER A 417 -22.59 -14.23 -6.74
C SER A 417 -23.25 -15.11 -7.82
N LYS A 418 -23.24 -16.43 -7.63
CA LYS A 418 -23.92 -17.37 -8.55
C LYS A 418 -25.39 -17.61 -8.22
N GLN A 419 -25.82 -17.28 -7.00
CA GLN A 419 -27.21 -17.57 -6.55
C GLN A 419 -28.11 -16.36 -6.44
N HIS A 420 -27.62 -15.12 -6.64
CA HIS A 420 -28.36 -13.86 -6.56
C HIS A 420 -29.25 -13.67 -5.30
N LYS A 421 -29.05 -14.44 -4.25
CA LYS A 421 -29.77 -14.31 -3.00
C LYS A 421 -28.90 -13.62 -1.97
N ILE A 422 -29.25 -12.37 -1.68
CA ILE A 422 -28.84 -11.72 -0.44
C ILE A 422 -29.67 -12.35 0.67
N ASP A 423 -29.06 -12.87 1.71
CA ASP A 423 -29.78 -13.24 2.93
C ASP A 423 -30.24 -11.92 3.57
N GLU A 424 -31.48 -11.48 3.27
CA GLU A 424 -32.04 -10.20 3.75
C GLU A 424 -32.02 -10.07 5.27
N LYS A 425 -31.91 -11.17 6.02
CA LYS A 425 -31.72 -11.16 7.47
C LYS A 425 -30.29 -10.82 7.89
N ALA A 426 -29.35 -10.73 6.96
CA ALA A 426 -27.95 -10.40 7.23
C ALA A 426 -27.59 -8.93 6.97
N LEU A 427 -28.51 -8.15 6.40
CA LEU A 427 -28.44 -6.70 6.18
C LEU A 427 -29.02 -5.94 7.37
#